data_729d39e8662a61a5284c920237e803e9
#
_entry.id   729d39e8662a61a5284c920237e803e9
#
_cell.length_a   1.000
_cell.length_b   1.000
_cell.length_c   1.000
_cell.angle_alpha   90.00
_cell.angle_beta   90.00
_cell.angle_gamma   90.00
#
_symmetry.space_group_name_H-M   'P 1'
#
loop_
_entity.id
_entity.type
_entity.pdbx_description
1 polymer ?
#
loop_
_entity_poly.entity_id
_entity_poly.type
_entity_poly.pdbx_seq_one_letter_code
_entity_poly.pdbx_strand_id
1 'polypeptide(L)'
;KADGRWEMTSYEIVPVTTDIDQDAETQNAINQFMDTVDTDYLAQFGYTKDQVLAENDVDFSTQKDLENIHEEHNLGDIMSDAYVYAVENAADFDGVPVDVAVVPSGTVRDTYAKGDITVEQVFNSFSLGIGADGVPGYPLISVYLTGKELKTAAEIDASVSDFMTTARLYSSGLNFTYNPNRMILNKVTDVYLDDGTQRIEIK
;
A
#
# COMPACT_ATOMS: atom_id res chain seq x y z
N LYS A 1 30.81 12.61 -33.29
CA LYS A 1 30.73 12.83 -34.73
C LYS A 1 31.26 14.21 -35.13
N ALA A 2 31.72 14.35 -36.35
CA ALA A 2 32.21 15.63 -36.87
C ALA A 2 31.12 16.70 -37.00
N ASP A 3 29.84 16.32 -36.93
CA ASP A 3 28.66 17.19 -36.98
C ASP A 3 28.15 17.62 -35.58
N GLY A 4 28.90 17.31 -34.52
CA GLY A 4 28.53 17.61 -33.13
C GLY A 4 27.38 16.77 -32.56
N ARG A 5 26.91 15.75 -33.27
CA ARG A 5 25.85 14.85 -32.80
C ARG A 5 26.42 13.61 -32.13
N TRP A 6 25.75 13.14 -31.08
CA TRP A 6 26.05 11.86 -30.47
C TRP A 6 25.53 10.71 -31.33
N GLU A 7 26.28 9.61 -31.37
CA GLU A 7 25.87 8.36 -31.98
C GLU A 7 26.08 7.24 -30.99
N MET A 8 25.03 6.46 -30.74
CA MET A 8 25.15 5.25 -29.96
C MET A 8 25.90 4.21 -30.80
N THR A 9 27.08 3.81 -30.37
CA THR A 9 27.92 2.84 -31.07
C THR A 9 27.73 1.42 -30.53
N SER A 10 27.29 1.29 -29.29
CA SER A 10 26.94 0.00 -28.68
C SER A 10 25.89 0.20 -27.57
N TYR A 11 25.08 -0.81 -27.34
CA TYR A 11 24.15 -0.91 -26.24
C TYR A 11 24.15 -2.35 -25.75
N GLU A 12 24.31 -2.53 -24.45
CA GLU A 12 24.27 -3.84 -23.79
C GLU A 12 23.50 -3.72 -22.48
N ILE A 13 22.61 -4.67 -22.23
CA ILE A 13 21.95 -4.81 -20.94
C ILE A 13 22.76 -5.82 -20.13
N VAL A 14 23.37 -5.35 -19.06
CA VAL A 14 24.08 -6.21 -18.11
C VAL A 14 23.19 -6.48 -16.92
N PRO A 15 22.67 -7.70 -16.75
CA PRO A 15 21.86 -8.04 -15.58
C PRO A 15 22.73 -7.98 -14.32
N VAL A 16 22.24 -7.32 -13.28
CA VAL A 16 22.85 -7.35 -11.95
C VAL A 16 22.31 -8.59 -11.22
N THR A 17 23.18 -9.54 -10.98
CA THR A 17 22.86 -10.82 -10.33
C THR A 17 23.62 -10.94 -9.00
N THR A 18 23.27 -11.93 -8.19
CA THR A 18 23.89 -12.19 -6.88
C THR A 18 25.35 -12.67 -6.99
N ASP A 19 25.80 -13.05 -8.17
CA ASP A 19 27.20 -13.48 -8.43
C ASP A 19 28.15 -12.30 -8.69
N ILE A 20 27.63 -11.07 -8.80
CA ILE A 20 28.43 -9.87 -8.96
C ILE A 20 28.88 -9.39 -7.58
N ASP A 21 30.19 -9.25 -7.41
CA ASP A 21 30.74 -8.72 -6.17
C ASP A 21 30.25 -7.30 -5.91
N GLN A 22 29.88 -7.05 -4.66
CA GLN A 22 29.47 -5.71 -4.21
C GLN A 22 30.69 -4.79 -4.11
N ASP A 23 30.54 -3.53 -4.50
CA ASP A 23 31.56 -2.53 -4.24
C ASP A 23 31.69 -2.27 -2.74
N ALA A 24 32.88 -2.53 -2.18
CA ALA A 24 33.11 -2.53 -0.75
C ALA A 24 32.95 -1.13 -0.10
N GLU A 25 33.30 -0.06 -0.82
CA GLU A 25 33.15 1.32 -0.34
C GLU A 25 31.67 1.70 -0.25
N THR A 26 30.92 1.41 -1.29
CA THR A 26 29.48 1.62 -1.35
C THR A 26 28.75 0.80 -0.27
N GLN A 27 29.10 -0.48 -0.12
CA GLN A 27 28.50 -1.33 0.91
C GLN A 27 28.79 -0.84 2.32
N ASN A 28 30.01 -0.35 2.60
CA ASN A 28 30.32 0.25 3.90
C ASN A 28 29.51 1.52 4.17
N ALA A 29 29.30 2.35 3.16
CA ALA A 29 28.44 3.53 3.30
C ALA A 29 27.00 3.16 3.58
N ILE A 30 26.45 2.15 2.87
CA ILE A 30 25.10 1.61 3.12
C ILE A 30 24.99 1.12 4.57
N ASN A 31 25.95 0.32 5.03
CA ASN A 31 25.91 -0.22 6.39
C ASN A 31 25.90 0.91 7.44
N GLN A 32 26.68 1.99 7.25
CA GLN A 32 26.68 3.14 8.16
C GLN A 32 25.31 3.85 8.19
N PHE A 33 24.66 4.00 7.04
CA PHE A 33 23.29 4.55 7.00
C PHE A 33 22.30 3.64 7.71
N MET A 34 22.38 2.33 7.48
CA MET A 34 21.50 1.36 8.13
C MET A 34 21.70 1.33 9.65
N ASP A 35 22.95 1.40 10.12
CA ASP A 35 23.25 1.52 11.56
C ASP A 35 22.66 2.81 12.15
N THR A 36 22.72 3.92 11.43
CA THR A 36 22.11 5.19 11.87
C THR A 36 20.58 5.08 11.94
N VAL A 37 19.95 4.42 10.94
CA VAL A 37 18.49 4.17 10.97
C VAL A 37 18.11 3.35 12.21
N ASP A 38 18.85 2.30 12.52
CA ASP A 38 18.59 1.47 13.70
C ASP A 38 18.77 2.24 15.00
N THR A 39 19.90 2.96 15.17
CA THR A 39 20.28 3.59 16.44
C THR A 39 19.56 4.90 16.71
N ASP A 40 19.38 5.73 15.70
CA ASP A 40 18.91 7.11 15.88
C ASP A 40 17.41 7.26 15.54
N TYR A 41 16.85 6.32 14.74
CA TYR A 41 15.46 6.38 14.32
C TYR A 41 14.62 5.24 14.90
N LEU A 42 14.86 3.98 14.53
CA LEU A 42 14.01 2.85 14.93
C LEU A 42 14.07 2.56 16.43
N ALA A 43 15.23 2.81 17.07
CA ALA A 43 15.37 2.62 18.50
C ALA A 43 14.40 3.48 19.33
N GLN A 44 13.96 4.64 18.84
CA GLN A 44 12.97 5.50 19.50
C GLN A 44 11.60 4.80 19.64
N PHE A 45 11.31 3.86 18.75
CA PHE A 45 10.07 3.07 18.73
C PHE A 45 10.26 1.65 19.29
N GLY A 46 11.48 1.31 19.73
CA GLY A 46 11.80 -0.02 20.26
C GLY A 46 12.02 -1.09 19.19
N TYR A 47 12.31 -0.70 17.95
CA TYR A 47 12.53 -1.59 16.82
C TYR A 47 13.96 -1.57 16.31
N THR A 48 14.33 -2.62 15.56
CA THR A 48 15.46 -2.68 14.64
C THR A 48 14.98 -3.08 13.26
N LYS A 49 15.70 -2.70 12.21
CA LYS A 49 15.28 -2.95 10.82
C LYS A 49 15.06 -4.42 10.48
N ASP A 50 15.92 -5.28 11.00
CA ASP A 50 15.92 -6.73 10.74
C ASP A 50 14.99 -7.52 11.68
N GLN A 51 14.30 -6.84 12.61
CA GLN A 51 13.36 -7.50 13.51
C GLN A 51 12.22 -8.10 12.71
N VAL A 52 12.04 -9.42 12.82
CA VAL A 52 10.93 -10.13 12.18
C VAL A 52 9.64 -9.85 12.95
N LEU A 53 8.63 -9.37 12.25
CA LEU A 53 7.30 -9.07 12.78
C LEU A 53 6.31 -10.20 12.53
N ALA A 54 6.44 -10.85 11.37
CA ALA A 54 5.59 -11.96 10.95
C ALA A 54 6.32 -12.84 9.95
N GLU A 55 5.81 -14.05 9.77
CA GLU A 55 6.18 -14.95 8.68
C GLU A 55 4.93 -15.20 7.82
N ASN A 56 5.10 -15.20 6.51
CA ASN A 56 4.00 -15.45 5.59
C ASN A 56 4.32 -16.60 4.63
N ASP A 57 3.29 -17.38 4.28
CA ASP A 57 3.42 -18.60 3.46
C ASP A 57 3.22 -18.37 1.96
N VAL A 58 2.87 -17.15 1.55
CA VAL A 58 2.54 -16.80 0.17
C VAL A 58 3.24 -15.51 -0.25
N ASP A 59 3.47 -15.32 -1.54
CA ASP A 59 3.82 -14.01 -2.07
C ASP A 59 2.58 -13.12 -2.09
N PHE A 60 2.73 -11.88 -1.65
CA PHE A 60 1.69 -10.87 -1.83
C PHE A 60 1.71 -10.32 -3.26
N SER A 61 0.59 -9.82 -3.72
CA SER A 61 0.46 -9.13 -5.00
C SER A 61 1.46 -7.98 -5.08
N THR A 62 1.96 -7.71 -6.28
CA THR A 62 2.88 -6.59 -6.46
C THR A 62 2.13 -5.26 -6.51
N GLN A 63 2.83 -4.16 -6.24
CA GLN A 63 2.28 -2.81 -6.44
C GLN A 63 1.73 -2.62 -7.87
N LYS A 64 2.40 -3.20 -8.86
CA LYS A 64 1.95 -3.16 -10.25
C LYS A 64 0.63 -3.89 -10.47
N ASP A 65 0.39 -4.99 -9.77
CA ASP A 65 -0.88 -5.72 -9.84
C ASP A 65 -2.00 -4.88 -9.25
N LEU A 66 -1.76 -4.22 -8.10
CA LEU A 66 -2.72 -3.32 -7.47
C LEU A 66 -3.20 -2.20 -8.41
N GLU A 67 -2.34 -1.73 -9.29
CA GLU A 67 -2.64 -0.64 -10.21
C GLU A 67 -3.29 -1.11 -11.54
N ASN A 68 -2.92 -2.29 -12.02
CA ASN A 68 -3.26 -2.69 -13.40
C ASN A 68 -4.45 -3.64 -13.51
N ILE A 69 -4.79 -4.36 -12.45
CA ILE A 69 -5.85 -5.34 -12.46
C ILE A 69 -6.93 -4.89 -11.48
N HIS A 70 -8.16 -4.68 -11.98
CA HIS A 70 -9.28 -4.22 -11.15
C HIS A 70 -10.01 -5.41 -10.52
N GLU A 71 -9.36 -6.00 -9.54
CA GLU A 71 -9.87 -7.10 -8.69
C GLU A 71 -9.28 -6.98 -7.28
N GLU A 72 -9.71 -7.82 -6.38
CA GLU A 72 -9.12 -7.88 -5.03
C GLU A 72 -7.71 -8.44 -5.07
N HIS A 73 -6.84 -7.90 -4.24
CA HIS A 73 -5.47 -8.31 -4.08
C HIS A 73 -5.09 -8.38 -2.60
N ASN A 74 -4.52 -9.49 -2.18
CA ASN A 74 -4.15 -9.74 -0.78
C ASN A 74 -3.29 -8.63 -0.14
N LEU A 75 -2.47 -7.92 -0.93
CA LEU A 75 -1.71 -6.77 -0.44
C LEU A 75 -2.62 -5.58 -0.11
N GLY A 76 -3.57 -5.26 -0.98
CA GLY A 76 -4.55 -4.20 -0.75
C GLY A 76 -5.45 -4.50 0.45
N ASP A 77 -5.86 -5.76 0.58
CA ASP A 77 -6.74 -6.23 1.64
C ASP A 77 -6.06 -6.12 3.01
N ILE A 78 -4.83 -6.65 3.16
CA ILE A 78 -4.10 -6.55 4.44
C ILE A 78 -3.82 -5.09 4.84
N MET A 79 -3.59 -4.21 3.85
CA MET A 79 -3.35 -2.79 4.12
C MET A 79 -4.61 -2.07 4.61
N SER A 80 -5.77 -2.38 4.05
CA SER A 80 -7.05 -1.82 4.51
C SER A 80 -7.46 -2.38 5.87
N ASP A 81 -7.25 -3.68 6.12
CA ASP A 81 -7.47 -4.30 7.43
C ASP A 81 -6.56 -3.73 8.52
N ALA A 82 -5.30 -3.42 8.16
CA ALA A 82 -4.37 -2.76 9.09
C ALA A 82 -4.86 -1.38 9.54
N TYR A 83 -5.58 -0.63 8.69
CA TYR A 83 -6.17 0.65 9.08
C TYR A 83 -7.30 0.46 10.12
N VAL A 84 -8.18 -0.52 9.90
CA VAL A 84 -9.22 -0.87 10.91
C VAL A 84 -8.55 -1.21 12.23
N TYR A 85 -7.58 -2.14 12.19
CA TYR A 85 -6.85 -2.56 13.38
C TYR A 85 -6.18 -1.38 14.10
N ALA A 86 -5.51 -0.50 13.37
CA ALA A 86 -4.80 0.63 13.96
C ALA A 86 -5.76 1.62 14.66
N VAL A 87 -6.89 1.92 14.05
CA VAL A 87 -7.90 2.82 14.65
C VAL A 87 -8.53 2.19 15.88
N GLU A 88 -8.96 0.93 15.80
CA GLU A 88 -9.67 0.25 16.91
C GLU A 88 -8.75 -0.09 18.10
N ASN A 89 -7.42 -0.10 17.88
CA ASN A 89 -6.43 -0.29 18.94
C ASN A 89 -5.71 1.00 19.37
N ALA A 90 -6.13 2.15 18.85
CA ALA A 90 -5.58 3.44 19.27
C ALA A 90 -5.96 3.75 20.72
N ALA A 91 -5.05 4.43 21.45
CA ALA A 91 -5.25 4.74 22.87
C ALA A 91 -6.45 5.67 23.14
N ASP A 92 -6.85 6.44 22.15
CA ASP A 92 -7.97 7.38 22.16
C ASP A 92 -9.21 6.90 21.40
N PHE A 93 -9.25 5.59 21.06
CA PHE A 93 -10.39 4.99 20.37
C PHE A 93 -11.68 5.18 21.18
N ASP A 94 -12.70 5.72 20.55
CA ASP A 94 -13.98 6.07 21.19
C ASP A 94 -14.95 4.89 21.38
N GLY A 95 -14.57 3.70 20.91
CA GLY A 95 -15.37 2.48 20.98
C GLY A 95 -16.42 2.32 19.88
N VAL A 96 -16.42 3.22 18.88
CA VAL A 96 -17.28 3.07 17.71
C VAL A 96 -16.57 2.23 16.65
N PRO A 97 -17.07 1.03 16.32
CA PRO A 97 -16.44 0.15 15.33
C PRO A 97 -16.25 0.84 13.98
N VAL A 98 -15.17 0.51 13.30
CA VAL A 98 -14.88 0.98 11.93
C VAL A 98 -15.55 0.03 10.94
N ASP A 99 -16.64 0.45 10.32
CA ASP A 99 -17.35 -0.37 9.33
C ASP A 99 -16.58 -0.53 8.01
N VAL A 100 -15.81 0.48 7.64
CA VAL A 100 -15.07 0.52 6.36
C VAL A 100 -13.74 1.24 6.52
N ALA A 101 -12.69 0.64 6.01
CA ALA A 101 -11.43 1.34 5.76
C ALA A 101 -11.10 1.36 4.26
N VAL A 102 -10.39 2.38 3.81
CA VAL A 102 -10.04 2.55 2.39
C VAL A 102 -8.58 2.94 2.24
N VAL A 103 -7.87 2.22 1.38
CA VAL A 103 -6.45 2.46 1.05
C VAL A 103 -6.30 2.68 -0.45
N PRO A 104 -5.84 3.85 -0.90
CA PRO A 104 -5.49 4.04 -2.31
C PRO A 104 -4.23 3.23 -2.69
N SER A 105 -4.24 2.55 -3.83
CA SER A 105 -3.08 1.78 -4.34
C SER A 105 -1.80 2.61 -4.41
N GLY A 106 -1.89 3.89 -4.74
CA GLY A 106 -0.75 4.81 -4.79
C GLY A 106 -0.06 5.08 -3.45
N THR A 107 -0.69 4.73 -2.32
CA THR A 107 -0.06 4.82 -0.99
C THR A 107 0.73 3.58 -0.61
N VAL A 108 0.51 2.46 -1.27
CA VAL A 108 1.26 1.23 -1.09
C VAL A 108 2.56 1.31 -1.91
N ARG A 109 3.72 1.21 -1.26
CA ARG A 109 5.02 1.51 -1.87
C ARG A 109 5.89 0.28 -2.11
N ASP A 110 5.59 -0.83 -1.45
CA ASP A 110 6.31 -2.10 -1.57
C ASP A 110 5.38 -3.28 -1.28
N THR A 111 5.85 -4.50 -1.51
CA THR A 111 5.12 -5.75 -1.30
C THR A 111 5.92 -6.68 -0.40
N TYR A 112 5.30 -7.79 0.00
CA TYR A 112 5.93 -8.82 0.82
C TYR A 112 6.10 -10.12 0.03
N ALA A 113 7.33 -10.61 -0.04
CA ALA A 113 7.61 -11.95 -0.52
C ALA A 113 7.26 -13.00 0.56
N LYS A 114 7.09 -14.25 0.13
CA LYS A 114 6.98 -15.38 1.05
C LYS A 114 8.20 -15.46 1.98
N GLY A 115 7.97 -15.69 3.26
CA GLY A 115 8.97 -15.80 4.31
C GLY A 115 8.80 -14.73 5.40
N ASP A 116 9.91 -14.34 6.00
CA ASP A 116 9.94 -13.36 7.08
C ASP A 116 9.56 -11.95 6.57
N ILE A 117 8.71 -11.27 7.33
CA ILE A 117 8.36 -9.86 7.13
C ILE A 117 9.03 -9.07 8.25
N THR A 118 9.97 -8.20 7.87
CA THR A 118 10.75 -7.38 8.80
C THR A 118 10.18 -5.98 8.98
N VAL A 119 10.66 -5.27 10.03
CA VAL A 119 10.31 -3.86 10.27
C VAL A 119 10.67 -3.01 9.06
N GLU A 120 11.83 -3.22 8.43
CA GLU A 120 12.24 -2.49 7.23
C GLU A 120 11.23 -2.66 6.09
N GLN A 121 10.79 -3.89 5.82
CA GLN A 121 9.83 -4.16 4.76
C GLN A 121 8.47 -3.51 5.03
N VAL A 122 7.99 -3.57 6.28
CA VAL A 122 6.74 -2.91 6.67
C VAL A 122 6.87 -1.39 6.54
N PHE A 123 7.98 -0.81 6.99
CA PHE A 123 8.23 0.62 6.83
C PHE A 123 8.24 1.02 5.34
N ASN A 124 8.92 0.27 4.49
CA ASN A 124 9.02 0.56 3.06
C ASN A 124 7.67 0.47 2.36
N SER A 125 6.79 -0.43 2.79
CA SER A 125 5.46 -0.60 2.19
C SER A 125 4.54 0.61 2.40
N PHE A 126 4.77 1.42 3.45
CA PHE A 126 4.00 2.62 3.80
C PHE A 126 4.89 3.85 4.08
N SER A 127 5.99 4.00 3.39
CA SER A 127 6.99 5.06 3.60
C SER A 127 6.54 6.46 3.14
N LEU A 128 5.30 6.87 3.41
CA LEU A 128 4.76 8.15 2.97
C LEU A 128 4.53 9.11 4.14
N GLY A 129 5.13 10.29 4.00
CA GLY A 129 4.88 11.41 4.89
C GLY A 129 5.52 11.29 6.28
N ILE A 130 5.45 12.39 7.00
CA ILE A 130 5.81 12.49 8.42
C ILE A 130 4.70 13.32 9.06
N GLY A 131 4.14 12.83 10.15
CA GLY A 131 3.13 13.53 10.94
C GLY A 131 3.69 14.79 11.61
N ALA A 132 2.80 15.63 12.10
CA ALA A 132 3.19 16.83 12.84
C ALA A 132 3.95 16.55 14.15
N ASP A 133 3.83 15.34 14.65
CA ASP A 133 4.51 14.79 15.83
C ASP A 133 5.91 14.21 15.51
N GLY A 134 6.31 14.23 14.24
CA GLY A 134 7.58 13.66 13.76
C GLY A 134 7.50 12.14 13.53
N VAL A 135 6.35 11.50 13.71
CA VAL A 135 6.16 10.07 13.46
C VAL A 135 5.94 9.85 11.96
N PRO A 136 6.54 8.79 11.37
CA PRO A 136 6.33 8.46 9.96
C PRO A 136 4.87 8.09 9.68
N GLY A 137 4.43 8.43 8.48
CA GLY A 137 3.07 8.21 7.99
C GLY A 137 2.19 9.44 8.10
N TYR A 138 1.13 9.47 7.29
CA TYR A 138 0.07 10.45 7.43
C TYR A 138 -0.92 10.00 8.50
N PRO A 139 -1.58 10.94 9.22
CA PRO A 139 -2.60 10.57 10.19
C PRO A 139 -3.78 9.88 9.50
N LEU A 140 -4.31 8.83 10.12
CA LEU A 140 -5.57 8.24 9.72
C LEU A 140 -6.71 9.21 10.05
N ILE A 141 -7.70 9.28 9.17
CA ILE A 141 -8.87 10.13 9.33
C ILE A 141 -10.11 9.25 9.42
N SER A 142 -10.84 9.36 10.53
CA SER A 142 -12.13 8.71 10.71
C SER A 142 -13.27 9.69 10.42
N VAL A 143 -14.24 9.25 9.63
CA VAL A 143 -15.40 10.06 9.23
C VAL A 143 -16.68 9.22 9.22
N TYR A 144 -17.82 9.85 9.44
CA TYR A 144 -19.14 9.22 9.28
C TYR A 144 -19.66 9.48 7.88
N LEU A 145 -19.99 8.42 7.16
CA LEU A 145 -20.57 8.49 5.81
C LEU A 145 -21.94 7.83 5.76
N THR A 146 -22.79 8.34 4.90
CA THR A 146 -24.05 7.70 4.54
C THR A 146 -23.82 6.58 3.53
N GLY A 147 -24.73 5.63 3.42
CA GLY A 147 -24.64 4.59 2.37
C GLY A 147 -24.56 5.16 0.96
N LYS A 148 -25.19 6.30 0.69
CA LYS A 148 -25.08 7.00 -0.60
C LYS A 148 -23.66 7.50 -0.88
N GLU A 149 -22.96 7.98 0.13
CA GLU A 149 -21.56 8.43 0.00
C GLU A 149 -20.61 7.25 -0.17
N LEU A 150 -20.84 6.15 0.54
CA LEU A 150 -20.09 4.89 0.32
C LEU A 150 -20.28 4.36 -1.12
N LYS A 151 -21.52 4.39 -1.62
CA LYS A 151 -21.78 4.03 -3.03
C LYS A 151 -21.03 4.98 -3.99
N THR A 152 -20.95 6.27 -3.67
CA THR A 152 -20.20 7.23 -4.46
C THR A 152 -18.70 6.93 -4.45
N ALA A 153 -18.15 6.49 -3.31
CA ALA A 153 -16.74 6.06 -3.23
C ALA A 153 -16.48 4.84 -4.14
N ALA A 154 -17.36 3.84 -4.11
CA ALA A 154 -17.27 2.69 -5.01
C ALA A 154 -17.39 3.10 -6.50
N GLU A 155 -18.26 4.07 -6.84
CA GLU A 155 -18.35 4.60 -8.21
C GLU A 155 -17.11 5.36 -8.64
N ILE A 156 -16.46 6.08 -7.72
CA ILE A 156 -15.18 6.76 -8.00
C ILE A 156 -14.12 5.71 -8.31
N ASP A 157 -13.99 4.69 -7.50
CA ASP A 157 -13.05 3.60 -7.75
C ASP A 157 -13.32 2.93 -9.11
N ALA A 158 -14.53 2.44 -9.34
CA ALA A 158 -14.90 1.77 -10.58
C ALA A 158 -14.78 2.64 -11.85
N SER A 159 -14.73 3.98 -11.71
CA SER A 159 -14.73 4.90 -12.84
C SER A 159 -13.41 5.67 -13.02
N VAL A 160 -12.73 6.04 -11.94
CA VAL A 160 -11.53 6.88 -11.99
C VAL A 160 -10.27 6.02 -12.13
N SER A 161 -10.24 4.83 -11.57
CA SER A 161 -9.10 3.93 -11.64
C SER A 161 -8.70 3.53 -13.07
N ASP A 162 -9.63 3.58 -14.03
CA ASP A 162 -9.33 3.37 -15.45
C ASP A 162 -8.42 4.45 -16.06
N PHE A 163 -8.40 5.66 -15.46
CA PHE A 163 -7.62 6.81 -15.93
C PHE A 163 -6.45 7.15 -15.01
N MET A 164 -6.58 6.83 -13.74
CA MET A 164 -5.59 7.08 -12.69
C MET A 164 -5.47 5.83 -11.83
N THR A 165 -4.60 4.92 -12.22
CA THR A 165 -4.44 3.60 -11.58
C THR A 165 -4.03 3.71 -10.11
N THR A 166 -3.26 4.74 -9.75
CA THR A 166 -2.87 5.03 -8.36
C THR A 166 -4.01 5.50 -7.45
N ALA A 167 -5.17 5.82 -8.03
CA ALA A 167 -6.39 6.17 -7.30
C ALA A 167 -7.34 4.98 -7.11
N ARG A 168 -6.94 3.77 -7.49
CA ARG A 168 -7.69 2.56 -7.16
C ARG A 168 -7.77 2.40 -5.65
N LEU A 169 -8.95 2.04 -5.16
CA LEU A 169 -9.24 1.93 -3.74
C LEU A 169 -9.38 0.46 -3.35
N TYR A 170 -8.64 0.06 -2.34
CA TYR A 170 -8.83 -1.20 -1.63
C TYR A 170 -9.58 -0.91 -0.35
N SER A 171 -10.54 -1.76 0.00
CA SER A 171 -11.41 -1.51 1.15
C SER A 171 -11.59 -2.74 2.02
N SER A 172 -11.49 -2.54 3.33
CA SER A 172 -12.00 -3.48 4.32
C SER A 172 -13.46 -3.16 4.61
N GLY A 173 -14.32 -4.17 4.68
CA GLY A 173 -15.74 -4.05 5.04
C GLY A 173 -16.68 -3.58 3.93
N LEU A 174 -16.21 -2.90 2.89
CA LEU A 174 -17.02 -2.46 1.76
C LEU A 174 -16.82 -3.35 0.55
N ASN A 175 -17.92 -3.91 0.04
CA ASN A 175 -17.93 -4.74 -1.16
C ASN A 175 -18.85 -4.13 -2.21
N PHE A 176 -18.48 -4.27 -3.49
CA PHE A 176 -19.34 -3.85 -4.58
C PHE A 176 -19.12 -4.69 -5.84
N THR A 177 -20.14 -4.73 -6.68
CA THR A 177 -20.05 -5.26 -8.03
C THR A 177 -20.25 -4.15 -9.05
N TYR A 178 -19.60 -4.24 -10.19
CA TYR A 178 -19.70 -3.20 -11.20
C TYR A 178 -19.71 -3.79 -12.62
N ASN A 179 -20.24 -3.01 -13.56
CA ASN A 179 -20.21 -3.32 -14.98
C ASN A 179 -19.34 -2.29 -15.71
N PRO A 180 -18.16 -2.67 -16.21
CA PRO A 180 -17.22 -1.75 -16.85
C PRO A 180 -17.79 -1.09 -18.13
N ASN A 181 -18.80 -1.69 -18.76
CA ASN A 181 -19.42 -1.18 -19.99
C ASN A 181 -20.48 -0.09 -19.75
N ARG A 182 -20.74 0.26 -18.48
CA ARG A 182 -21.64 1.37 -18.16
C ARG A 182 -20.91 2.72 -18.22
N MET A 183 -21.71 3.78 -18.21
CA MET A 183 -21.17 5.16 -18.18
C MET A 183 -20.37 5.40 -16.89
N ILE A 184 -19.39 6.29 -17.00
CA ILE A 184 -18.62 6.82 -15.85
C ILE A 184 -19.59 7.30 -14.75
N LEU A 185 -19.26 7.00 -13.50
CA LEU A 185 -20.07 7.27 -12.29
C LEU A 185 -21.45 6.61 -12.30
N ASN A 186 -21.62 5.54 -13.08
CA ASN A 186 -22.80 4.67 -13.09
C ASN A 186 -22.42 3.22 -13.39
N LYS A 187 -21.19 2.82 -13.03
CA LYS A 187 -20.68 1.47 -13.25
C LYS A 187 -21.10 0.49 -12.17
N VAL A 188 -21.21 0.94 -10.92
CA VAL A 188 -21.54 0.09 -9.78
C VAL A 188 -22.97 -0.42 -9.88
N THR A 189 -23.15 -1.73 -9.71
CA THR A 189 -24.44 -2.41 -9.80
C THR A 189 -24.98 -2.81 -8.44
N ASP A 190 -24.10 -3.08 -7.48
CA ASP A 190 -24.47 -3.46 -6.13
C ASP A 190 -23.37 -3.01 -5.15
N VAL A 191 -23.76 -2.60 -3.93
CA VAL A 191 -22.85 -2.20 -2.86
C VAL A 191 -23.38 -2.74 -1.54
N TYR A 192 -22.51 -3.30 -0.72
CA TYR A 192 -22.89 -3.82 0.59
C TYR A 192 -21.72 -3.78 1.56
N LEU A 193 -22.02 -3.72 2.84
CA LEU A 193 -21.09 -3.99 3.93
C LEU A 193 -21.13 -5.49 4.25
N ASP A 194 -19.99 -6.08 4.53
CA ASP A 194 -19.88 -7.46 4.96
C ASP A 194 -18.79 -7.58 6.03
N ASP A 195 -19.17 -7.97 7.22
CA ASP A 195 -18.27 -8.19 8.36
C ASP A 195 -17.96 -9.69 8.58
N GLY A 196 -18.31 -10.54 7.60
CA GLY A 196 -18.17 -11.99 7.68
C GLY A 196 -19.29 -12.70 8.45
N THR A 197 -20.18 -11.96 9.10
CA THR A 197 -21.34 -12.49 9.83
C THR A 197 -22.67 -11.98 9.28
N GLN A 198 -22.68 -10.78 8.75
CA GLN A 198 -23.87 -10.09 8.26
C GLN A 198 -23.54 -9.27 7.02
N ARG A 199 -24.40 -9.39 6.00
CA ARG A 199 -24.40 -8.56 4.81
C ARG A 199 -25.46 -7.47 4.92
N ILE A 200 -25.06 -6.22 4.77
CA ILE A 200 -25.94 -5.05 4.81
C ILE A 200 -25.93 -4.38 3.43
N GLU A 201 -27.05 -4.45 2.72
CA GLU A 201 -27.21 -3.82 1.41
C GLU A 201 -27.27 -2.30 1.53
N ILE A 202 -26.46 -1.61 0.71
CA ILE A 202 -26.46 -0.15 0.59
C ILE A 202 -27.33 0.25 -0.61
N LYS A 203 -28.39 1.00 -0.36
CA LYS A 203 -29.38 1.41 -1.36
C LYS A 203 -29.14 2.81 -1.90
#